data_6b558b29f9a91e34f50ff9f24c3987cf
#
_entry.id   6b558b29f9a91e34f50ff9f24c3987cf
#
_cell.length_a   1.000
_cell.length_b   1.000
_cell.length_c   1.000
_cell.angle_alpha   90.00
_cell.angle_beta   90.00
_cell.angle_gamma   90.00
#
_symmetry.space_group_name_H-M   'P 1'
#
loop_
_entity.id
_entity.type
_entity.pdbx_description
1 polymer ?
#
loop_
_entity_poly.entity_id
_entity_poly.type
_entity_poly.pdbx_seq_one_letter_code
_entity_poly.pdbx_strand_id
1 'polypeptide(L)'
;MNFIKAFFIPQKMKRFRFMTIFIAIAIFVISVYLLRVPYQVITKNSKPELVQQDILRVLAFDELDDAGFDFAPIKSAQYRVVNGSLTCDFEDEDTYRLYTATDTLNDRPIQITFVFDPHNNIAEQLEELGTQYRSIYNIEDNADAVTLERIGIIEKLAFVEKQADPLLDVPAFFATKHDLTDDALREEGNAISRFSYFGITPVSTQDDYVLIFTEKYIEYQIPLYSVDLELLTPQQTLATVTYTSFMDFDVGTMDTISDFGQKFASNILDLYIEYSTVQYTLQAILIIIFYPALIVIIMWLFFRRNGYLKTFKEYYNIAAISSVIPTLITFVILWFLPTMITLYGLILSVFYIFMLYRINLSPIDPEEVKEVKESTDQLKQLTH
;
A
#
# COMPACT_ATOMS: atom_id res chain seq x y z
N MET A 1 2.47 30.40 -29.90
CA MET A 1 3.88 30.86 -29.84
C MET A 1 4.17 31.85 -28.71
N ASN A 2 3.23 32.67 -28.27
CA ASN A 2 3.45 33.63 -27.17
C ASN A 2 3.56 33.02 -25.77
N PHE A 3 2.92 31.88 -25.52
CA PHE A 3 2.93 31.21 -24.22
C PHE A 3 4.34 30.68 -23.85
N ILE A 4 4.99 29.98 -24.80
CA ILE A 4 6.35 29.43 -24.56
C ILE A 4 7.35 30.56 -24.32
N LYS A 5 7.21 31.70 -25.07
CA LYS A 5 8.07 32.86 -24.85
C LYS A 5 7.90 33.51 -23.48
N ALA A 6 6.72 33.33 -22.83
CA ALA A 6 6.48 33.90 -21.50
C ALA A 6 7.35 33.24 -20.42
N PHE A 7 7.72 31.95 -20.56
CA PHE A 7 8.61 31.29 -19.61
C PHE A 7 10.04 31.84 -19.63
N PHE A 8 10.48 32.41 -20.77
CA PHE A 8 11.83 32.93 -20.90
C PHE A 8 11.89 34.46 -20.69
N ILE A 9 10.74 35.14 -20.74
CA ILE A 9 10.64 36.58 -20.60
C ILE A 9 9.85 36.98 -19.35
N PRO A 10 10.50 37.37 -18.24
CA PRO A 10 9.85 37.64 -16.94
C PRO A 10 8.73 38.72 -17.04
N GLN A 11 8.87 39.69 -17.91
CA GLN A 11 7.86 40.72 -18.14
C GLN A 11 6.54 40.15 -18.63
N LYS A 12 6.58 39.13 -19.51
CA LYS A 12 5.37 38.43 -19.97
C LYS A 12 4.77 37.53 -18.90
N MET A 13 5.61 36.98 -18.04
CA MET A 13 5.18 36.17 -16.90
C MET A 13 4.34 36.98 -15.90
N LYS A 14 4.65 38.27 -15.72
CA LYS A 14 3.90 39.19 -14.83
C LYS A 14 2.41 39.25 -15.17
N ARG A 15 2.03 39.14 -16.45
CA ARG A 15 0.64 39.17 -16.89
C ARG A 15 -0.20 38.06 -16.34
N PHE A 16 0.39 36.89 -16.03
CA PHE A 16 -0.35 35.73 -15.47
C PHE A 16 -0.78 35.93 -14.01
N ARG A 17 -0.29 36.95 -13.32
CA ARG A 17 -0.75 37.27 -11.95
C ARG A 17 -2.27 37.52 -11.87
N PHE A 18 -2.85 38.02 -12.98
CA PHE A 18 -4.30 38.31 -13.06
C PHE A 18 -5.15 37.09 -13.46
N MET A 19 -4.53 35.96 -13.74
CA MET A 19 -5.23 34.73 -14.11
C MET A 19 -6.26 34.35 -13.04
N THR A 20 -7.37 33.75 -13.44
CA THR A 20 -8.34 33.22 -12.46
C THR A 20 -7.74 32.06 -11.69
N ILE A 21 -8.04 31.96 -10.40
CA ILE A 21 -7.51 30.90 -9.54
C ILE A 21 -7.93 29.49 -10.02
N PHE A 22 -9.09 29.39 -10.67
CA PHE A 22 -9.56 28.14 -11.26
C PHE A 22 -8.63 27.62 -12.36
N ILE A 23 -8.06 28.49 -13.18
CA ILE A 23 -7.08 28.10 -14.22
C ILE A 23 -5.79 27.62 -13.54
N ALA A 24 -5.35 28.29 -12.47
CA ALA A 24 -4.17 27.86 -11.71
C ALA A 24 -4.36 26.46 -11.10
N ILE A 25 -5.53 26.20 -10.48
CA ILE A 25 -5.87 24.88 -9.95
C ILE A 25 -5.93 23.84 -11.08
N ALA A 26 -6.55 24.18 -12.21
CA ALA A 26 -6.66 23.27 -13.36
C ALA A 26 -5.27 22.85 -13.88
N ILE A 27 -4.27 23.76 -13.91
CA ILE A 27 -2.90 23.43 -14.30
C ILE A 27 -2.31 22.37 -13.37
N PHE A 28 -2.45 22.51 -12.05
CA PHE A 28 -1.96 21.52 -11.10
C PHE A 28 -2.69 20.17 -11.23
N VAL A 29 -4.01 20.19 -11.41
CA VAL A 29 -4.80 18.96 -11.62
C VAL A 29 -4.37 18.25 -12.91
N ILE A 30 -4.19 18.97 -14.00
CA ILE A 30 -3.66 18.40 -15.26
C ILE A 30 -2.26 17.81 -15.03
N SER A 31 -1.41 18.48 -14.25
CA SER A 31 -0.08 17.97 -13.91
C SER A 31 -0.15 16.66 -13.13
N VAL A 32 -1.10 16.49 -12.20
CA VAL A 32 -1.32 15.22 -11.49
C VAL A 32 -1.65 14.10 -12.50
N TYR A 33 -2.62 14.34 -13.39
CA TYR A 33 -3.00 13.35 -14.39
C TYR A 33 -1.84 13.00 -15.32
N LEU A 34 -1.09 14.01 -15.80
CA LEU A 34 0.03 13.81 -16.72
C LEU A 34 1.14 12.97 -16.05
N LEU A 35 1.54 13.34 -14.83
CA LEU A 35 2.64 12.66 -14.13
C LEU A 35 2.28 11.26 -13.63
N ARG A 36 1.00 10.93 -13.54
CA ARG A 36 0.53 9.57 -13.23
C ARG A 36 0.73 8.58 -14.40
N VAL A 37 0.65 9.07 -15.65
CA VAL A 37 0.67 8.20 -16.85
C VAL A 37 1.91 7.31 -16.93
N PRO A 38 3.16 7.80 -16.79
CA PRO A 38 4.35 6.94 -16.87
C PRO A 38 4.30 5.80 -15.86
N TYR A 39 3.96 6.09 -14.62
CA TYR A 39 3.84 5.08 -13.57
C TYR A 39 2.83 3.99 -13.94
N GLN A 40 1.63 4.37 -14.36
CA GLN A 40 0.58 3.41 -14.74
C GLN A 40 0.96 2.55 -15.92
N VAL A 41 1.56 3.16 -16.96
CA VAL A 41 1.96 2.42 -18.18
C VAL A 41 3.09 1.45 -17.87
N ILE A 42 4.11 1.91 -17.15
CA ILE A 42 5.27 1.08 -16.80
C ILE A 42 4.82 -0.06 -15.89
N THR A 43 4.07 0.22 -14.82
CA THR A 43 3.64 -0.80 -13.87
C THR A 43 2.77 -1.88 -14.53
N LYS A 44 1.89 -1.49 -15.48
CA LYS A 44 1.10 -2.47 -16.24
C LYS A 44 1.92 -3.31 -17.20
N ASN A 45 2.96 -2.73 -17.80
CA ASN A 45 3.78 -3.43 -18.80
C ASN A 45 4.91 -4.25 -18.16
N SER A 46 5.32 -3.92 -16.94
CA SER A 46 6.39 -4.61 -16.20
C SER A 46 5.86 -5.74 -15.30
N LYS A 47 4.65 -6.23 -15.54
CA LYS A 47 4.07 -7.35 -14.76
C LYS A 47 5.05 -8.54 -14.63
N PRO A 48 5.71 -9.02 -15.69
CA PRO A 48 6.65 -10.13 -15.57
C PRO A 48 7.89 -9.80 -14.73
N GLU A 49 8.37 -8.54 -14.80
CA GLU A 49 9.55 -8.10 -14.05
C GLU A 49 9.22 -7.83 -12.58
N LEU A 50 7.98 -7.42 -12.26
CA LEU A 50 7.53 -7.24 -10.89
C LEU A 50 7.35 -8.58 -10.15
N VAL A 51 6.98 -9.64 -10.86
CA VAL A 51 6.93 -11.01 -10.30
C VAL A 51 8.33 -11.50 -9.91
N GLN A 52 9.38 -10.97 -10.53
CA GLN A 52 10.78 -11.29 -10.18
C GLN A 52 11.30 -10.49 -8.96
N GLN A 53 10.54 -9.52 -8.42
CA GLN A 53 10.92 -8.86 -7.16
C GLN A 53 10.73 -9.81 -5.98
N ASP A 54 11.63 -9.77 -5.02
CA ASP A 54 11.77 -10.74 -3.91
C ASP A 54 10.45 -11.21 -3.27
N ILE A 55 9.49 -10.30 -3.05
CA ILE A 55 8.21 -10.63 -2.42
C ILE A 55 7.27 -11.39 -3.37
N LEU A 56 7.28 -11.08 -4.66
CA LEU A 56 6.41 -11.69 -5.67
C LEU A 56 7.06 -12.89 -6.36
N ARG A 57 8.40 -12.94 -6.38
CA ARG A 57 9.16 -14.07 -6.90
C ARG A 57 8.87 -15.36 -6.13
N VAL A 58 8.71 -15.26 -4.80
CA VAL A 58 8.29 -16.38 -3.97
C VAL A 58 6.95 -16.97 -4.43
N LEU A 59 6.05 -16.13 -4.94
CA LEU A 59 4.74 -16.57 -5.43
C LEU A 59 4.78 -17.25 -6.82
N ALA A 60 5.86 -17.06 -7.58
CA ALA A 60 5.98 -17.72 -8.89
C ALA A 60 6.23 -19.23 -8.77
N PHE A 61 6.80 -19.68 -7.65
CA PHE A 61 7.07 -21.09 -7.32
C PHE A 61 7.86 -21.86 -8.37
N ASP A 62 8.47 -21.16 -9.34
CA ASP A 62 9.26 -21.82 -10.40
C ASP A 62 10.41 -22.65 -9.82
N GLU A 63 11.03 -22.15 -8.73
CA GLU A 63 12.12 -22.81 -8.04
C GLU A 63 11.63 -24.02 -7.22
N LEU A 64 10.34 -24.06 -6.82
CA LEU A 64 9.76 -25.22 -6.13
C LEU A 64 9.59 -26.43 -7.03
N ASP A 65 9.28 -26.23 -8.31
CA ASP A 65 9.24 -27.31 -9.31
C ASP A 65 10.64 -27.94 -9.47
N ASP A 66 11.68 -27.11 -9.53
CA ASP A 66 13.07 -27.56 -9.63
C ASP A 66 13.54 -28.26 -8.34
N ALA A 67 13.03 -27.87 -7.18
CA ALA A 67 13.30 -28.50 -5.89
C ALA A 67 12.56 -29.85 -5.69
N GLY A 68 11.66 -30.21 -6.63
CA GLY A 68 10.91 -31.47 -6.59
C GLY A 68 9.77 -31.47 -5.58
N PHE A 69 9.12 -30.32 -5.35
CA PHE A 69 7.92 -30.23 -4.51
C PHE A 69 6.81 -31.14 -5.04
N ASP A 70 6.28 -31.99 -4.17
CA ASP A 70 5.16 -32.88 -4.54
C ASP A 70 3.83 -32.12 -4.54
N PHE A 71 3.40 -31.69 -5.73
CA PHE A 71 2.12 -31.00 -5.93
C PHE A 71 0.92 -31.96 -6.00
N ALA A 72 1.14 -33.27 -6.15
CA ALA A 72 0.06 -34.24 -6.30
C ALA A 72 -0.97 -34.23 -5.15
N PRO A 73 -0.61 -34.09 -3.86
CA PRO A 73 -1.58 -34.01 -2.78
C PRO A 73 -2.50 -32.78 -2.88
N ILE A 74 -1.98 -31.62 -3.30
CA ILE A 74 -2.78 -30.39 -3.48
C ILE A 74 -3.71 -30.59 -4.69
N LYS A 75 -3.19 -31.11 -5.79
CA LYS A 75 -3.97 -31.39 -7.00
C LYS A 75 -5.09 -32.42 -6.76
N SER A 76 -4.82 -33.47 -5.98
CA SER A 76 -5.78 -34.52 -5.70
C SER A 76 -6.99 -34.05 -4.88
N ALA A 77 -6.83 -33.01 -4.09
CA ALA A 77 -7.90 -32.41 -3.30
C ALA A 77 -8.85 -31.54 -4.14
N GLN A 78 -8.50 -31.27 -5.41
CA GLN A 78 -9.31 -30.53 -6.38
C GLN A 78 -9.86 -29.20 -5.83
N TYR A 79 -9.02 -28.42 -5.15
CA TYR A 79 -9.43 -27.10 -4.68
C TYR A 79 -9.86 -26.22 -5.85
N ARG A 80 -11.06 -25.67 -5.75
CA ARG A 80 -11.63 -24.79 -6.79
C ARG A 80 -12.51 -23.72 -6.17
N VAL A 81 -12.60 -22.59 -6.84
CA VAL A 81 -13.51 -21.50 -6.45
C VAL A 81 -14.82 -21.65 -7.20
N VAL A 82 -15.91 -21.85 -6.46
CA VAL A 82 -17.27 -21.94 -7.00
C VAL A 82 -18.15 -20.88 -6.32
N ASN A 83 -18.76 -20.00 -7.12
CA ASN A 83 -19.60 -18.92 -6.60
C ASN A 83 -18.93 -18.01 -5.56
N GLY A 84 -17.60 -17.83 -5.64
CA GLY A 84 -16.84 -16.99 -4.72
C GLY A 84 -16.45 -17.65 -3.41
N SER A 85 -16.61 -18.97 -3.29
CA SER A 85 -16.16 -19.76 -2.15
C SER A 85 -15.21 -20.85 -2.60
N LEU A 86 -14.20 -21.15 -1.78
CA LEU A 86 -13.30 -22.28 -1.97
C LEU A 86 -14.04 -23.57 -1.65
N THR A 87 -13.91 -24.56 -2.52
CA THR A 87 -14.44 -25.91 -2.33
C THR A 87 -13.36 -26.94 -2.61
N CYS A 88 -13.52 -28.16 -2.08
CA CYS A 88 -12.61 -29.29 -2.31
C CYS A 88 -13.41 -30.60 -2.40
N ASP A 89 -12.77 -31.66 -2.89
CA ASP A 89 -13.40 -32.98 -3.06
C ASP A 89 -12.95 -34.01 -1.99
N PHE A 90 -12.42 -33.60 -0.83
CA PHE A 90 -12.17 -34.53 0.27
C PHE A 90 -13.31 -34.51 1.27
N GLU A 91 -13.56 -35.72 1.82
CA GLU A 91 -14.75 -35.98 2.65
C GLU A 91 -14.61 -35.51 4.13
N ASP A 92 -13.38 -35.15 4.55
CA ASP A 92 -13.14 -34.71 5.94
C ASP A 92 -13.48 -33.22 6.07
N GLU A 93 -14.76 -32.93 6.31
CA GLU A 93 -15.25 -31.55 6.50
C GLU A 93 -14.66 -30.86 7.75
N ASP A 94 -14.13 -31.67 8.72
CA ASP A 94 -13.66 -31.18 10.01
C ASP A 94 -12.16 -30.87 10.06
N THR A 95 -11.45 -30.91 8.92
CA THR A 95 -9.99 -30.74 8.91
C THR A 95 -9.52 -29.70 7.90
N TYR A 96 -8.54 -28.91 8.30
CA TYR A 96 -7.73 -28.12 7.39
C TYR A 96 -6.49 -28.89 6.96
N ARG A 97 -5.87 -28.52 5.83
CA ARG A 97 -4.68 -29.19 5.32
C ARG A 97 -3.50 -28.24 5.20
N LEU A 98 -2.34 -28.77 5.57
CA LEU A 98 -1.07 -28.07 5.54
C LEU A 98 -0.13 -28.73 4.55
N TYR A 99 0.47 -27.91 3.67
CA TYR A 99 1.52 -28.32 2.76
C TYR A 99 2.69 -27.36 2.92
N THR A 100 3.87 -27.91 3.19
CA THR A 100 5.08 -27.11 3.39
C THR A 100 6.10 -27.41 2.31
N ALA A 101 6.64 -26.37 1.72
CA ALA A 101 7.73 -26.46 0.77
C ALA A 101 8.93 -25.63 1.28
N THR A 102 10.13 -26.11 0.98
CA THR A 102 11.36 -25.37 1.24
C THR A 102 12.00 -24.96 -0.08
N ASP A 103 12.50 -23.74 -0.15
CA ASP A 103 13.15 -23.18 -1.31
C ASP A 103 14.34 -22.31 -0.89
N THR A 104 15.05 -21.74 -1.84
CA THR A 104 16.11 -20.78 -1.59
C THR A 104 15.85 -19.48 -2.34
N LEU A 105 15.76 -18.38 -1.62
CA LEU A 105 15.62 -17.04 -2.18
C LEU A 105 16.90 -16.23 -1.89
N ASN A 106 17.61 -15.79 -2.92
CA ASN A 106 18.87 -15.05 -2.78
C ASN A 106 19.89 -15.76 -1.88
N ASP A 107 20.10 -17.06 -2.08
CA ASP A 107 20.96 -17.96 -1.29
C ASP A 107 20.54 -18.11 0.20
N ARG A 108 19.31 -17.71 0.54
CA ARG A 108 18.72 -17.94 1.87
C ARG A 108 17.66 -19.01 1.78
N PRO A 109 17.65 -19.97 2.70
CA PRO A 109 16.57 -20.95 2.77
C PRO A 109 15.28 -20.23 3.18
N ILE A 110 14.21 -20.49 2.44
CA ILE A 110 12.85 -20.03 2.75
C ILE A 110 11.93 -21.23 2.94
N GLN A 111 10.90 -21.05 3.73
CA GLN A 111 9.82 -22.02 3.88
C GLN A 111 8.51 -21.38 3.41
N ILE A 112 7.76 -22.10 2.58
CA ILE A 112 6.45 -21.68 2.10
C ILE A 112 5.43 -22.69 2.62
N THR A 113 4.41 -22.19 3.29
CA THR A 113 3.34 -23.01 3.83
C THR A 113 2.01 -22.63 3.20
N PHE A 114 1.34 -23.63 2.68
CA PHE A 114 -0.02 -23.54 2.16
C PHE A 114 -0.98 -24.11 3.19
N VAL A 115 -1.93 -23.30 3.65
CA VAL A 115 -2.98 -23.69 4.57
C VAL A 115 -4.29 -23.68 3.82
N PHE A 116 -4.92 -24.83 3.61
CA PHE A 116 -6.24 -24.93 2.99
C PHE A 116 -7.28 -25.24 4.05
N ASP A 117 -8.14 -24.27 4.32
CA ASP A 117 -9.24 -24.35 5.29
C ASP A 117 -10.56 -23.92 4.64
N PRO A 118 -11.09 -24.69 3.68
CA PRO A 118 -12.29 -24.34 2.91
C PRO A 118 -13.55 -24.28 3.77
N HIS A 119 -13.56 -24.89 4.95
CA HIS A 119 -14.70 -24.95 5.85
C HIS A 119 -14.55 -24.03 7.07
N ASN A 120 -13.49 -23.20 7.13
CA ASN A 120 -13.17 -22.31 8.25
C ASN A 120 -12.99 -23.02 9.60
N ASN A 121 -12.53 -24.26 9.59
CA ASN A 121 -12.37 -25.07 10.78
C ASN A 121 -11.49 -24.46 11.86
N ILE A 122 -10.42 -23.72 11.43
CA ILE A 122 -9.54 -23.02 12.36
C ILE A 122 -10.30 -21.90 13.07
N ALA A 123 -11.09 -21.12 12.32
CA ALA A 123 -11.89 -20.05 12.90
C ALA A 123 -12.98 -20.58 13.85
N GLU A 124 -13.66 -21.66 13.47
CA GLU A 124 -14.68 -22.32 14.29
C GLU A 124 -14.10 -22.89 15.59
N GLN A 125 -12.95 -23.55 15.53
CA GLN A 125 -12.27 -24.08 16.72
C GLN A 125 -11.82 -22.96 17.67
N LEU A 126 -11.32 -21.85 17.13
CA LEU A 126 -10.98 -20.68 17.94
C LEU A 126 -12.22 -20.08 18.61
N GLU A 127 -13.31 -19.91 17.87
CA GLU A 127 -14.57 -19.39 18.40
C GLU A 127 -15.17 -20.31 19.47
N GLU A 128 -15.09 -21.61 19.28
CA GLU A 128 -15.53 -22.63 20.29
C GLU A 128 -14.73 -22.47 21.58
N LEU A 129 -13.39 -22.38 21.49
CA LEU A 129 -12.52 -22.16 22.65
C LEU A 129 -12.80 -20.84 23.36
N GLY A 130 -12.99 -19.76 22.59
CA GLY A 130 -13.36 -18.45 23.13
C GLY A 130 -14.73 -18.47 23.83
N THR A 131 -15.70 -19.14 23.24
CA THR A 131 -17.04 -19.34 23.84
C THR A 131 -16.97 -20.18 25.11
N GLN A 132 -16.20 -21.26 25.13
CA GLN A 132 -15.97 -22.07 26.30
C GLN A 132 -15.34 -21.27 27.45
N TYR A 133 -14.30 -20.43 27.13
CA TYR A 133 -13.68 -19.56 28.11
C TYR A 133 -14.67 -18.55 28.68
N ARG A 134 -15.46 -17.86 27.84
CA ARG A 134 -16.50 -16.92 28.27
C ARG A 134 -17.52 -17.56 29.20
N SER A 135 -17.95 -18.78 28.86
CA SER A 135 -18.91 -19.55 29.66
C SER A 135 -18.36 -19.88 31.05
N ILE A 136 -17.10 -20.33 31.16
CA ILE A 136 -16.47 -20.70 32.44
C ILE A 136 -16.37 -19.48 33.36
N TYR A 137 -16.04 -18.30 32.82
CA TYR A 137 -15.78 -17.07 33.59
C TYR A 137 -16.97 -16.10 33.61
N ASN A 138 -18.14 -16.49 33.07
CA ASN A 138 -19.34 -15.67 32.98
C ASN A 138 -19.10 -14.29 32.33
N ILE A 139 -18.33 -14.25 31.25
CA ILE A 139 -18.02 -13.01 30.51
C ILE A 139 -19.15 -12.75 29.52
N GLU A 140 -19.75 -11.56 29.60
CA GLU A 140 -20.82 -11.13 28.69
C GLU A 140 -20.29 -10.81 27.28
N ASP A 141 -21.17 -10.91 26.26
CA ASP A 141 -20.79 -10.62 24.86
C ASP A 141 -20.43 -9.15 24.60
N ASN A 142 -20.86 -8.24 25.50
CA ASN A 142 -20.55 -6.80 25.44
C ASN A 142 -19.33 -6.40 26.27
N ALA A 143 -18.43 -7.34 26.55
CA ALA A 143 -17.20 -7.10 27.29
C ALA A 143 -16.38 -5.94 26.68
N ASP A 144 -15.58 -5.28 27.51
CA ASP A 144 -14.70 -4.19 27.06
C ASP A 144 -13.57 -4.69 26.14
N ALA A 145 -12.91 -3.76 25.44
CA ALA A 145 -11.87 -4.09 24.46
C ALA A 145 -10.69 -4.86 25.08
N VAL A 146 -10.34 -4.59 26.33
CA VAL A 146 -9.24 -5.28 27.03
C VAL A 146 -9.62 -6.73 27.32
N THR A 147 -10.84 -6.96 27.78
CA THR A 147 -11.37 -8.30 28.02
C THR A 147 -11.47 -9.10 26.71
N LEU A 148 -11.92 -8.46 25.61
CA LEU A 148 -11.97 -9.12 24.29
C LEU A 148 -10.58 -9.46 23.77
N GLU A 149 -9.60 -8.57 23.91
CA GLU A 149 -8.20 -8.85 23.58
C GLU A 149 -7.67 -10.06 24.39
N ARG A 150 -7.95 -10.07 25.69
CA ARG A 150 -7.56 -11.16 26.58
C ARG A 150 -8.14 -12.51 26.15
N ILE A 151 -9.42 -12.55 25.80
CA ILE A 151 -10.08 -13.74 25.27
C ILE A 151 -9.39 -14.21 24.01
N GLY A 152 -9.15 -13.30 23.06
CA GLY A 152 -8.50 -13.59 21.78
C GLY A 152 -7.08 -14.15 21.94
N ILE A 153 -6.34 -13.75 22.98
CA ILE A 153 -5.03 -14.35 23.28
C ILE A 153 -5.20 -15.76 23.87
N ILE A 154 -6.10 -15.94 24.82
CA ILE A 154 -6.28 -17.22 25.53
C ILE A 154 -6.83 -18.31 24.61
N GLU A 155 -7.79 -17.99 23.72
CA GLU A 155 -8.30 -18.97 22.75
C GLU A 155 -7.20 -19.46 21.81
N LYS A 156 -6.34 -18.55 21.38
CA LYS A 156 -5.20 -18.85 20.54
C LYS A 156 -4.18 -19.73 21.23
N LEU A 157 -3.83 -19.41 22.50
CA LEU A 157 -2.94 -20.22 23.33
C LEU A 157 -3.49 -21.62 23.50
N ALA A 158 -4.79 -21.74 23.80
CA ALA A 158 -5.46 -23.01 23.97
C ALA A 158 -5.51 -23.83 22.66
N PHE A 159 -5.74 -23.17 21.53
CA PHE A 159 -5.72 -23.82 20.22
C PHE A 159 -4.35 -24.45 19.92
N VAL A 160 -3.27 -23.69 20.12
CA VAL A 160 -1.90 -24.18 19.91
C VAL A 160 -1.58 -25.35 20.82
N GLU A 161 -1.91 -25.24 22.10
CA GLU A 161 -1.64 -26.30 23.06
C GLU A 161 -2.46 -27.55 22.75
N LYS A 162 -3.74 -27.42 22.35
CA LYS A 162 -4.58 -28.51 21.92
C LYS A 162 -4.05 -29.23 20.67
N GLN A 163 -3.38 -28.51 19.76
CA GLN A 163 -2.71 -29.15 18.61
C GLN A 163 -1.51 -29.98 19.05
N ALA A 164 -0.76 -29.55 20.07
CA ALA A 164 0.38 -30.25 20.61
C ALA A 164 -0.06 -31.44 21.52
N ASP A 165 -1.12 -31.25 22.30
CA ASP A 165 -1.73 -32.27 23.18
C ASP A 165 -3.24 -32.36 22.95
N PRO A 166 -3.71 -33.28 22.09
CA PRO A 166 -5.13 -33.48 21.82
C PRO A 166 -5.96 -33.89 23.06
N LEU A 167 -5.30 -34.32 24.14
CA LEU A 167 -5.95 -34.70 25.40
C LEU A 167 -5.92 -33.59 26.45
N LEU A 168 -5.56 -32.36 26.03
CA LEU A 168 -5.48 -31.19 26.90
C LEU A 168 -6.75 -30.96 27.70
N ASP A 169 -6.60 -30.84 29.02
CA ASP A 169 -7.69 -30.37 29.89
C ASP A 169 -7.85 -28.86 29.72
N VAL A 170 -8.66 -28.45 28.72
CA VAL A 170 -8.90 -27.06 28.33
C VAL A 170 -9.37 -26.20 29.52
N PRO A 171 -10.33 -26.62 30.39
CA PRO A 171 -10.69 -25.90 31.59
C PRO A 171 -9.52 -25.63 32.54
N ALA A 172 -8.69 -26.64 32.81
CA ALA A 172 -7.50 -26.46 33.65
C ALA A 172 -6.48 -25.52 33.03
N PHE A 173 -6.28 -25.59 31.72
CA PHE A 173 -5.45 -24.66 30.98
C PHE A 173 -5.97 -23.23 31.09
N PHE A 174 -7.26 -23.01 30.87
CA PHE A 174 -7.88 -21.71 31.01
C PHE A 174 -7.68 -21.14 32.41
N ALA A 175 -7.78 -21.92 33.47
CA ALA A 175 -7.54 -21.45 34.83
C ALA A 175 -6.13 -20.88 35.00
N THR A 176 -5.11 -21.56 34.45
CA THR A 176 -3.72 -21.10 34.52
C THR A 176 -3.51 -19.77 33.76
N LYS A 177 -4.19 -19.56 32.64
CA LYS A 177 -4.08 -18.37 31.84
C LYS A 177 -4.93 -17.20 32.37
N HIS A 178 -6.06 -17.53 33.01
CA HIS A 178 -6.93 -16.54 33.64
C HIS A 178 -6.23 -15.82 34.80
N ASP A 179 -5.36 -16.47 35.52
CA ASP A 179 -4.64 -15.94 36.68
C ASP A 179 -3.44 -15.05 36.27
N LEU A 180 -3.06 -15.03 34.99
CA LEU A 180 -1.97 -14.17 34.50
C LEU A 180 -2.39 -12.69 34.42
N THR A 181 -1.42 -11.81 34.64
CA THR A 181 -1.61 -10.39 34.36
C THR A 181 -1.71 -10.14 32.84
N ASP A 182 -2.34 -9.05 32.42
CA ASP A 182 -2.50 -8.72 31.00
C ASP A 182 -1.14 -8.60 30.29
N ASP A 183 -0.13 -8.06 30.95
CA ASP A 183 1.23 -7.94 30.38
C ASP A 183 1.88 -9.31 30.18
N ALA A 184 1.77 -10.22 31.16
CA ALA A 184 2.29 -11.59 31.04
C ALA A 184 1.56 -12.39 29.96
N LEU A 185 0.23 -12.20 29.86
CA LEU A 185 -0.56 -12.87 28.84
C LEU A 185 -0.23 -12.35 27.43
N ARG A 186 0.00 -11.04 27.26
CA ARG A 186 0.46 -10.45 26.00
C ARG A 186 1.85 -10.97 25.63
N GLU A 187 2.76 -11.11 26.60
CA GLU A 187 4.09 -11.66 26.36
C GLU A 187 4.01 -13.10 25.86
N GLU A 188 3.18 -13.95 26.50
CA GLU A 188 2.94 -15.30 26.02
C GLU A 188 2.26 -15.33 24.64
N GLY A 189 1.27 -14.46 24.40
CA GLY A 189 0.59 -14.34 23.12
C GLY A 189 1.53 -13.88 22.00
N ASN A 190 2.46 -12.99 22.29
CA ASN A 190 3.48 -12.54 21.33
C ASN A 190 4.56 -13.59 21.07
N ALA A 191 4.83 -14.48 22.02
CA ALA A 191 5.77 -15.59 21.86
C ALA A 191 5.25 -16.69 20.93
N ILE A 192 3.92 -16.76 20.72
CA ILE A 192 3.33 -17.64 19.75
C ILE A 192 3.50 -17.03 18.37
N SER A 193 4.36 -17.63 17.56
CA SER A 193 4.36 -17.27 16.14
C SER A 193 2.99 -17.66 15.55
N ARG A 194 2.51 -16.89 14.58
CA ARG A 194 1.27 -17.20 13.88
C ARG A 194 1.29 -18.60 13.24
N PHE A 195 2.46 -19.15 12.95
CA PHE A 195 2.67 -20.53 12.49
C PHE A 195 2.37 -21.58 13.52
N SER A 196 2.52 -21.28 14.81
CA SER A 196 2.18 -22.23 15.86
C SER A 196 0.71 -22.57 15.83
N TYR A 197 -0.16 -21.69 15.34
CA TYR A 197 -1.58 -22.01 15.12
C TYR A 197 -1.82 -23.16 14.15
N PHE A 198 -0.91 -23.33 13.21
CA PHE A 198 -1.04 -24.35 12.18
C PHE A 198 -0.18 -25.59 12.45
N GLY A 199 0.36 -25.72 13.66
CA GLY A 199 1.25 -26.84 14.01
C GLY A 199 2.62 -26.77 13.31
N ILE A 200 3.00 -25.60 12.78
CA ILE A 200 4.28 -25.40 12.13
C ILE A 200 5.23 -24.77 13.13
N THR A 201 6.36 -25.41 13.37
CA THR A 201 7.42 -24.84 14.20
C THR A 201 8.33 -24.04 13.31
N PRO A 202 8.45 -22.72 13.49
CA PRO A 202 9.37 -21.91 12.68
C PRO A 202 10.80 -22.43 12.90
N VAL A 203 11.48 -22.73 11.80
CA VAL A 203 12.90 -23.02 11.85
C VAL A 203 13.63 -21.69 11.94
N SER A 204 14.33 -21.43 13.01
CA SER A 204 14.90 -20.16 13.42
C SER A 204 15.88 -19.49 12.45
N THR A 205 16.08 -20.05 11.26
CA THR A 205 17.02 -19.58 10.24
C THR A 205 16.39 -19.44 8.86
N GLN A 206 15.09 -19.66 8.70
CA GLN A 206 14.38 -19.62 7.42
C GLN A 206 13.38 -18.48 7.40
N ASP A 207 13.22 -17.88 6.24
CA ASP A 207 12.16 -16.93 5.99
C ASP A 207 10.87 -17.69 5.67
N ASP A 208 9.86 -17.48 6.49
CA ASP A 208 8.61 -18.23 6.39
C ASP A 208 7.54 -17.39 5.68
N TYR A 209 7.00 -17.91 4.60
CA TYR A 209 5.88 -17.34 3.85
C TYR A 209 4.66 -18.23 4.02
N VAL A 210 3.48 -17.64 4.24
CA VAL A 210 2.25 -18.40 4.44
C VAL A 210 1.15 -17.93 3.51
N LEU A 211 0.50 -18.89 2.86
CA LEU A 211 -0.72 -18.70 2.09
C LEU A 211 -1.85 -19.44 2.77
N ILE A 212 -2.85 -18.69 3.22
CA ILE A 212 -4.01 -19.23 3.91
C ILE A 212 -5.21 -19.12 2.98
N PHE A 213 -5.75 -20.27 2.59
CA PHE A 213 -6.93 -20.40 1.74
C PHE A 213 -8.12 -20.74 2.62
N THR A 214 -8.95 -19.76 2.93
CA THR A 214 -10.19 -19.95 3.68
C THR A 214 -11.37 -20.13 2.73
N GLU A 215 -12.58 -20.30 3.25
CA GLU A 215 -13.80 -20.39 2.44
C GLU A 215 -13.97 -19.21 1.47
N LYS A 216 -13.67 -17.97 1.89
CA LYS A 216 -14.04 -16.73 1.16
C LYS A 216 -12.88 -15.88 0.69
N TYR A 217 -11.67 -16.09 1.20
CA TYR A 217 -10.52 -15.26 0.88
C TYR A 217 -9.20 -16.04 0.99
N ILE A 218 -8.18 -15.49 0.36
CA ILE A 218 -6.81 -15.93 0.48
C ILE A 218 -6.03 -14.84 1.22
N GLU A 219 -5.29 -15.22 2.25
CA GLU A 219 -4.39 -14.35 2.98
C GLU A 219 -2.95 -14.73 2.67
N TYR A 220 -2.16 -13.77 2.16
CA TYR A 220 -0.73 -13.92 1.94
C TYR A 220 0.05 -13.20 3.03
N GLN A 221 0.88 -13.93 3.74
CA GLN A 221 1.69 -13.44 4.84
C GLN A 221 3.17 -13.56 4.52
N ILE A 222 3.93 -12.52 4.85
CA ILE A 222 5.37 -12.45 4.67
C ILE A 222 6.05 -12.26 6.02
N PRO A 223 7.32 -12.72 6.18
CA PRO A 223 8.10 -12.40 7.35
C PRO A 223 8.37 -10.89 7.42
N LEU A 224 8.19 -10.31 8.60
CA LEU A 224 8.60 -8.93 8.87
C LEU A 224 10.06 -8.93 9.33
N TYR A 225 10.92 -8.37 8.50
CA TYR A 225 12.25 -7.99 8.96
C TYR A 225 12.17 -6.68 9.72
N SER A 226 12.32 -6.73 11.05
CA SER A 226 12.64 -5.50 11.77
C SER A 226 14.11 -5.16 11.55
N VAL A 227 14.43 -3.87 11.50
CA VAL A 227 15.82 -3.37 11.41
C VAL A 227 16.63 -3.73 12.66
N ASP A 228 15.98 -4.15 13.74
CA ASP A 228 16.58 -4.70 14.94
C ASP A 228 16.70 -6.23 14.83
N LEU A 229 17.89 -6.69 14.58
CA LEU A 229 18.30 -8.06 14.29
C LEU A 229 18.06 -9.10 15.41
N GLU A 230 17.39 -8.78 16.50
CA GLU A 230 17.20 -9.67 17.65
C GLU A 230 15.76 -10.08 17.94
N LEU A 231 14.79 -9.49 17.26
CA LEU A 231 13.38 -9.85 17.44
C LEU A 231 12.82 -10.39 16.12
N LEU A 232 12.58 -11.68 16.06
CA LEU A 232 11.68 -12.31 15.08
C LEU A 232 10.32 -11.63 15.23
N THR A 233 10.08 -10.61 14.44
CA THR A 233 8.83 -9.88 14.48
C THR A 233 7.71 -10.71 13.89
N PRO A 234 6.47 -10.53 14.36
CA PRO A 234 5.32 -11.24 13.86
C PRO A 234 5.17 -11.00 12.36
N GLN A 235 4.64 -11.99 11.67
CA GLN A 235 4.35 -11.90 10.25
C GLN A 235 3.37 -10.79 9.95
N GLN A 236 3.56 -10.15 8.82
CA GLN A 236 2.63 -9.18 8.29
C GLN A 236 1.80 -9.80 7.18
N THR A 237 0.49 -9.65 7.25
CA THR A 237 -0.38 -9.90 6.11
C THR A 237 -0.05 -8.88 5.03
N LEU A 238 0.48 -9.36 3.90
CA LEU A 238 0.76 -8.52 2.74
C LEU A 238 -0.51 -8.22 1.96
N ALA A 239 -1.36 -9.22 1.78
CA ALA A 239 -2.57 -9.10 1.02
C ALA A 239 -3.65 -10.05 1.54
N THR A 240 -4.89 -9.57 1.57
CA THR A 240 -6.09 -10.39 1.72
C THR A 240 -6.93 -10.23 0.46
N VAL A 241 -7.20 -11.32 -0.21
CA VAL A 241 -7.84 -11.34 -1.51
C VAL A 241 -9.09 -12.19 -1.48
N THR A 242 -10.22 -11.61 -1.87
CA THR A 242 -11.48 -12.36 -1.99
C THR A 242 -11.51 -13.17 -3.28
N TYR A 243 -12.13 -14.33 -3.28
CA TYR A 243 -12.25 -15.21 -4.46
C TYR A 243 -13.05 -14.60 -5.62
N THR A 244 -13.78 -13.52 -5.40
CA THR A 244 -14.41 -12.77 -6.50
C THR A 244 -13.41 -12.29 -7.55
N SER A 245 -12.15 -12.10 -7.14
CA SER A 245 -11.03 -11.75 -8.04
C SER A 245 -10.38 -12.98 -8.70
N PHE A 246 -10.74 -14.20 -8.29
CA PHE A 246 -10.16 -15.48 -8.74
C PHE A 246 -11.22 -16.38 -9.39
N MET A 247 -12.02 -15.84 -10.29
CA MET A 247 -13.15 -16.60 -10.89
C MET A 247 -12.77 -17.90 -11.58
N ASP A 248 -11.50 -18.07 -11.96
CA ASP A 248 -11.00 -19.25 -12.69
C ASP A 248 -10.00 -20.07 -11.87
N PHE A 249 -10.03 -19.97 -10.54
CA PHE A 249 -9.12 -20.76 -9.71
C PHE A 249 -9.63 -22.20 -9.60
N ASP A 250 -8.93 -23.12 -10.25
CA ASP A 250 -9.19 -24.56 -10.23
C ASP A 250 -7.86 -25.29 -10.25
N VAL A 251 -7.44 -25.79 -9.09
CA VAL A 251 -6.17 -26.49 -8.91
C VAL A 251 -6.14 -27.82 -9.68
N GLY A 252 -7.31 -28.46 -9.88
CA GLY A 252 -7.41 -29.70 -10.66
C GLY A 252 -6.97 -29.55 -12.12
N THR A 253 -7.03 -28.34 -12.66
CA THR A 253 -6.59 -28.03 -14.03
C THR A 253 -5.13 -27.64 -14.16
N MET A 254 -4.40 -27.51 -13.06
CA MET A 254 -2.98 -27.13 -13.02
C MET A 254 -2.12 -28.39 -13.02
N ASP A 255 -1.03 -28.38 -13.78
CA ASP A 255 -0.14 -29.53 -13.88
C ASP A 255 1.01 -29.48 -12.89
N THR A 256 1.48 -28.28 -12.58
CA THR A 256 2.65 -28.03 -11.74
C THR A 256 2.36 -27.01 -10.64
N ILE A 257 3.23 -26.97 -9.64
CA ILE A 257 3.19 -25.91 -8.61
C ILE A 257 3.50 -24.54 -9.22
N SER A 258 4.29 -24.49 -10.29
CA SER A 258 4.57 -23.28 -11.05
C SER A 258 3.31 -22.71 -11.72
N ASP A 259 2.46 -23.57 -12.34
CA ASP A 259 1.16 -23.13 -12.89
C ASP A 259 0.28 -22.49 -11.80
N PHE A 260 0.25 -23.14 -10.63
CA PHE A 260 -0.46 -22.60 -9.45
C PHE A 260 0.10 -21.25 -9.03
N GLY A 261 1.43 -21.15 -8.90
CA GLY A 261 2.10 -19.92 -8.50
C GLY A 261 1.91 -18.78 -9.49
N GLN A 262 2.04 -19.05 -10.79
CA GLN A 262 1.83 -18.05 -11.83
C GLN A 262 0.39 -17.51 -11.83
N LYS A 263 -0.60 -18.39 -11.70
CA LYS A 263 -2.00 -17.98 -11.62
C LYS A 263 -2.24 -17.12 -10.39
N PHE A 264 -1.70 -17.53 -9.23
CA PHE A 264 -1.81 -16.81 -7.98
C PHE A 264 -1.09 -15.46 -8.04
N ALA A 265 0.17 -15.44 -8.47
CA ALA A 265 0.98 -14.23 -8.59
C ALA A 265 0.32 -13.21 -9.55
N SER A 266 -0.24 -13.66 -10.68
CA SER A 266 -0.89 -12.75 -11.62
C SER A 266 -2.11 -12.05 -11.02
N ASN A 267 -2.90 -12.75 -10.21
CA ASN A 267 -4.09 -12.20 -9.56
C ASN A 267 -3.72 -11.24 -8.42
N ILE A 268 -2.76 -11.61 -7.57
CA ILE A 268 -2.25 -10.71 -6.52
C ILE A 268 -1.58 -9.48 -7.12
N LEU A 269 -0.83 -9.66 -8.20
CA LEU A 269 -0.16 -8.55 -8.88
C LEU A 269 -1.16 -7.52 -9.40
N ASP A 270 -2.28 -7.95 -9.97
CA ASP A 270 -3.31 -7.03 -10.46
C ASP A 270 -3.88 -6.17 -9.32
N LEU A 271 -4.16 -6.76 -8.16
CA LEU A 271 -4.61 -6.04 -6.97
C LEU A 271 -3.52 -5.12 -6.40
N TYR A 272 -2.27 -5.60 -6.34
CA TYR A 272 -1.13 -4.81 -5.90
C TYR A 272 -0.91 -3.59 -6.81
N ILE A 273 -1.03 -3.76 -8.13
CA ILE A 273 -0.93 -2.66 -9.10
C ILE A 273 -2.05 -1.64 -8.89
N GLU A 274 -3.27 -2.09 -8.66
CA GLU A 274 -4.39 -1.19 -8.37
C GLU A 274 -4.13 -0.39 -7.08
N TYR A 275 -3.78 -1.06 -5.99
CA TYR A 275 -3.45 -0.44 -4.70
C TYR A 275 -2.27 0.53 -4.80
N SER A 276 -1.17 0.11 -5.43
CA SER A 276 0.01 0.96 -5.62
C SER A 276 -0.27 2.17 -6.50
N THR A 277 -1.16 2.02 -7.50
CA THR A 277 -1.62 3.13 -8.35
C THR A 277 -2.42 4.16 -7.56
N VAL A 278 -3.28 3.71 -6.62
CA VAL A 278 -4.02 4.61 -5.73
C VAL A 278 -3.05 5.35 -4.80
N GLN A 279 -2.14 4.64 -4.15
CA GLN A 279 -1.12 5.26 -3.28
C GLN A 279 -0.27 6.27 -4.05
N TYR A 280 0.22 5.91 -5.23
CA TYR A 280 0.97 6.82 -6.08
C TYR A 280 0.16 8.07 -6.46
N THR A 281 -1.14 7.91 -6.74
CA THR A 281 -2.03 9.02 -7.07
C THR A 281 -2.20 9.96 -5.86
N LEU A 282 -2.38 9.42 -4.65
CA LEU A 282 -2.45 10.23 -3.43
C LEU A 282 -1.14 10.97 -3.17
N GLN A 283 -0.01 10.31 -3.33
CA GLN A 283 1.31 10.93 -3.24
C GLN A 283 1.48 12.04 -4.29
N ALA A 284 1.05 11.80 -5.53
CA ALA A 284 1.06 12.81 -6.58
C ALA A 284 0.23 14.04 -6.21
N ILE A 285 -0.97 13.86 -5.66
CA ILE A 285 -1.83 14.96 -5.19
C ILE A 285 -1.12 15.77 -4.10
N LEU A 286 -0.53 15.12 -3.11
CA LEU A 286 0.21 15.78 -2.03
C LEU A 286 1.37 16.61 -2.58
N ILE A 287 2.17 16.05 -3.47
CA ILE A 287 3.37 16.70 -4.00
C ILE A 287 3.03 17.78 -5.04
N ILE A 288 1.99 17.60 -5.86
CA ILE A 288 1.71 18.51 -6.98
C ILE A 288 0.71 19.61 -6.60
N ILE A 289 -0.18 19.38 -5.65
CA ILE A 289 -1.21 20.35 -5.23
C ILE A 289 -0.84 20.99 -3.90
N PHE A 290 -0.60 20.20 -2.86
CA PHE A 290 -0.40 20.73 -1.50
C PHE A 290 0.99 21.31 -1.30
N TYR A 291 2.04 20.66 -1.79
CA TYR A 291 3.41 21.16 -1.64
C TYR A 291 3.63 22.53 -2.32
N PRO A 292 3.19 22.79 -3.56
CA PRO A 292 3.25 24.13 -4.16
C PRO A 292 2.47 25.17 -3.37
N ALA A 293 1.30 24.83 -2.83
CA ALA A 293 0.53 25.75 -2.00
C ALA A 293 1.32 26.16 -0.74
N LEU A 294 2.01 25.20 -0.11
CA LEU A 294 2.87 25.47 1.05
C LEU A 294 4.01 26.43 0.69
N ILE A 295 4.74 26.15 -0.41
CA ILE A 295 5.83 27.03 -0.88
C ILE A 295 5.30 28.42 -1.18
N VAL A 296 4.14 28.52 -1.83
CA VAL A 296 3.51 29.80 -2.14
C VAL A 296 3.19 30.58 -0.88
N ILE A 297 2.65 29.94 0.16
CA ILE A 297 2.38 30.58 1.45
C ILE A 297 3.68 31.15 2.04
N ILE A 298 4.73 30.34 2.07
CA ILE A 298 6.03 30.75 2.59
C ILE A 298 6.55 31.98 1.81
N MET A 299 6.60 31.88 0.49
CA MET A 299 7.11 32.96 -0.37
C MET A 299 6.28 34.23 -0.27
N TRP A 300 4.94 34.11 -0.21
CA TRP A 300 4.06 35.24 0.01
C TRP A 300 4.31 35.91 1.37
N LEU A 301 4.46 35.17 2.46
CA LEU A 301 4.73 35.72 3.79
C LEU A 301 6.03 36.54 3.81
N PHE A 302 7.10 36.02 3.19
CA PHE A 302 8.41 36.67 3.21
C PHE A 302 8.50 37.87 2.26
N PHE A 303 7.92 37.80 1.04
CA PHE A 303 8.16 38.77 -0.03
C PHE A 303 7.00 39.71 -0.27
N ARG A 304 5.81 39.58 0.32
CA ARG A 304 4.63 40.43 0.09
C ARG A 304 4.87 41.91 0.36
N ARG A 305 5.77 42.27 1.28
CA ARG A 305 6.05 43.67 1.64
C ARG A 305 6.92 44.38 0.60
N ASN A 306 7.97 43.72 0.18
CA ASN A 306 9.02 44.33 -0.66
C ASN A 306 9.00 43.87 -2.12
N GLY A 307 8.24 42.78 -2.44
CA GLY A 307 8.16 42.21 -3.77
C GLY A 307 7.20 42.93 -4.70
N TYR A 308 7.26 42.63 -5.98
CA TYR A 308 6.34 43.09 -7.02
C TYR A 308 4.92 42.53 -6.84
N LEU A 309 4.82 41.25 -6.45
CA LEU A 309 3.55 40.57 -6.16
C LEU A 309 3.10 40.89 -4.74
N LYS A 310 1.80 41.10 -4.53
CA LYS A 310 1.25 41.53 -3.23
C LYS A 310 0.29 40.53 -2.62
N THR A 311 -0.53 39.86 -3.43
CA THR A 311 -1.58 38.99 -2.97
C THR A 311 -1.18 37.52 -3.10
N PHE A 312 -1.71 36.66 -2.20
CA PHE A 312 -1.51 35.21 -2.29
C PHE A 312 -1.91 34.65 -3.66
N LYS A 313 -3.01 35.13 -4.22
CA LYS A 313 -3.49 34.74 -5.55
C LYS A 313 -2.44 34.98 -6.64
N GLU A 314 -1.75 36.12 -6.62
CA GLU A 314 -0.71 36.43 -7.60
C GLU A 314 0.46 35.45 -7.51
N TYR A 315 0.93 35.15 -6.29
CA TYR A 315 1.98 34.16 -6.05
C TYR A 315 1.56 32.76 -6.52
N TYR A 316 0.32 32.36 -6.22
CA TYR A 316 -0.22 31.06 -6.60
C TYR A 316 -0.35 30.93 -8.14
N ASN A 317 -0.83 31.95 -8.81
CA ASN A 317 -0.92 31.99 -10.26
C ASN A 317 0.45 31.88 -10.94
N ILE A 318 1.45 32.58 -10.42
CA ILE A 318 2.83 32.48 -10.93
C ILE A 318 3.40 31.08 -10.67
N ALA A 319 3.12 30.49 -9.50
CA ALA A 319 3.54 29.11 -9.20
C ALA A 319 2.93 28.11 -10.19
N ALA A 320 1.62 28.23 -10.47
CA ALA A 320 0.93 27.36 -11.41
C ALA A 320 1.51 27.43 -12.82
N ILE A 321 1.79 28.62 -13.33
CA ILE A 321 2.45 28.77 -14.64
C ILE A 321 3.89 28.27 -14.59
N SER A 322 4.62 28.57 -13.51
CA SER A 322 6.00 28.09 -13.32
C SER A 322 6.09 26.57 -13.24
N SER A 323 5.02 25.87 -12.83
CA SER A 323 4.97 24.43 -12.70
C SER A 323 4.97 23.69 -14.05
N VAL A 324 4.61 24.35 -15.14
CA VAL A 324 4.49 23.69 -16.47
C VAL A 324 5.82 23.09 -16.92
N ILE A 325 6.93 23.83 -16.81
CA ILE A 325 8.26 23.32 -17.18
C ILE A 325 8.71 22.18 -16.24
N PRO A 326 8.66 22.32 -14.90
CA PRO A 326 8.88 21.22 -13.97
C PRO A 326 8.05 19.97 -14.28
N THR A 327 6.75 20.13 -14.61
CA THR A 327 5.88 19.03 -15.00
C THR A 327 6.41 18.29 -16.24
N LEU A 328 6.80 19.02 -17.28
CA LEU A 328 7.34 18.41 -18.50
C LEU A 328 8.67 17.69 -18.26
N ILE A 329 9.57 18.30 -17.48
CA ILE A 329 10.86 17.68 -17.12
C ILE A 329 10.62 16.40 -16.30
N THR A 330 9.79 16.49 -15.26
CA THR A 330 9.47 15.34 -14.41
C THR A 330 8.75 14.26 -15.20
N PHE A 331 7.84 14.60 -16.11
CA PHE A 331 7.17 13.64 -16.98
C PHE A 331 8.17 12.79 -17.76
N VAL A 332 9.19 13.41 -18.34
CA VAL A 332 10.25 12.69 -19.06
C VAL A 332 11.05 11.80 -18.11
N ILE A 333 11.41 12.30 -16.92
CA ILE A 333 12.17 11.53 -15.94
C ILE A 333 11.40 10.31 -15.46
N LEU A 334 10.08 10.43 -15.25
CA LEU A 334 9.24 9.33 -14.76
C LEU A 334 9.11 8.17 -15.74
N TRP A 335 9.42 8.34 -17.02
CA TRP A 335 9.52 7.20 -17.96
C TRP A 335 10.74 6.29 -17.69
N PHE A 336 11.75 6.81 -17.00
CA PHE A 336 12.96 6.05 -16.62
C PHE A 336 12.98 5.69 -15.13
N LEU A 337 12.36 6.53 -14.29
CA LEU A 337 12.34 6.40 -12.84
C LEU A 337 10.91 6.63 -12.30
N PRO A 338 9.99 5.67 -12.50
CA PRO A 338 8.55 5.88 -12.31
C PRO A 338 8.15 6.23 -10.87
N THR A 339 8.94 5.83 -9.86
CA THR A 339 8.66 6.10 -8.45
C THR A 339 9.16 7.47 -7.96
N MET A 340 9.98 8.17 -8.74
CA MET A 340 10.67 9.41 -8.34
C MET A 340 9.83 10.69 -8.49
N ILE A 341 8.50 10.63 -8.21
CA ILE A 341 7.62 11.79 -8.32
C ILE A 341 8.01 12.95 -7.38
N THR A 342 8.73 12.66 -6.29
CA THR A 342 9.25 13.66 -5.35
C THR A 342 10.18 14.68 -6.00
N LEU A 343 10.85 14.31 -7.10
CA LEU A 343 11.68 15.22 -7.90
C LEU A 343 10.90 16.42 -8.43
N TYR A 344 9.60 16.27 -8.71
CA TYR A 344 8.76 17.39 -9.12
C TYR A 344 8.79 18.54 -8.11
N GLY A 345 8.63 18.22 -6.81
CA GLY A 345 8.65 19.22 -5.76
C GLY A 345 9.98 20.01 -5.72
N LEU A 346 11.10 19.31 -5.85
CA LEU A 346 12.43 19.92 -5.86
C LEU A 346 12.62 20.81 -7.10
N ILE A 347 12.32 20.29 -8.30
CA ILE A 347 12.47 21.04 -9.55
C ILE A 347 11.56 22.27 -9.54
N LEU A 348 10.31 22.11 -9.10
CA LEU A 348 9.37 23.24 -8.98
C LEU A 348 9.89 24.30 -8.01
N SER A 349 10.39 23.90 -6.85
CA SER A 349 10.90 24.85 -5.84
C SER A 349 12.01 25.73 -6.40
N VAL A 350 13.01 25.11 -7.01
CA VAL A 350 14.14 25.81 -7.62
C VAL A 350 13.65 26.74 -8.73
N PHE A 351 12.81 26.21 -9.62
CA PHE A 351 12.31 26.97 -10.77
C PHE A 351 11.40 28.14 -10.35
N TYR A 352 10.51 27.92 -9.39
CA TYR A 352 9.60 28.95 -8.89
C TYR A 352 10.34 30.06 -8.15
N ILE A 353 11.29 29.74 -7.28
CA ILE A 353 12.13 30.74 -6.60
C ILE A 353 12.91 31.56 -7.61
N PHE A 354 13.52 30.91 -8.59
CA PHE A 354 14.24 31.61 -9.67
C PHE A 354 13.33 32.56 -10.47
N MET A 355 12.10 32.10 -10.78
CA MET A 355 11.14 32.94 -11.50
C MET A 355 10.68 34.14 -10.67
N LEU A 356 10.40 33.96 -9.39
CA LEU A 356 10.07 35.07 -8.48
C LEU A 356 11.22 36.10 -8.40
N TYR A 357 12.45 35.61 -8.26
CA TYR A 357 13.63 36.48 -8.27
C TYR A 357 13.71 37.30 -9.55
N ARG A 358 13.57 36.69 -10.72
CA ARG A 358 13.58 37.38 -12.01
C ARG A 358 12.43 38.37 -12.18
N ILE A 359 11.22 38.05 -11.70
CA ILE A 359 10.06 38.96 -11.74
C ILE A 359 10.34 40.21 -10.90
N ASN A 360 10.95 40.07 -9.74
CA ASN A 360 11.26 41.21 -8.87
C ASN A 360 12.36 42.10 -9.41
N LEU A 361 13.32 41.55 -10.15
CA LEU A 361 14.40 42.30 -10.75
C LEU A 361 14.03 42.97 -12.11
N SER A 362 12.98 42.45 -12.78
CA SER A 362 12.65 42.98 -14.11
C SER A 362 11.94 44.34 -13.99
N PRO A 363 12.29 45.32 -14.89
CA PRO A 363 11.62 46.60 -14.91
C PRO A 363 10.11 46.48 -15.16
N ILE A 364 9.33 47.44 -14.72
CA ILE A 364 7.89 47.51 -14.96
C ILE A 364 7.66 47.61 -16.47
N ASP A 365 6.71 46.82 -16.99
CA ASP A 365 6.37 46.84 -18.41
C ASP A 365 5.80 48.22 -18.79
N PRO A 366 6.34 48.88 -19.80
CA PRO A 366 5.82 50.18 -20.24
C PRO A 366 4.33 50.16 -20.64
N GLU A 367 3.84 49.02 -21.13
CA GLU A 367 2.41 48.85 -21.45
C GLU A 367 1.55 48.84 -20.18
N GLU A 368 2.02 48.20 -19.10
CA GLU A 368 1.33 48.16 -17.80
C GLU A 368 1.23 49.55 -17.15
N VAL A 369 2.25 50.40 -17.36
CA VAL A 369 2.21 51.79 -16.91
C VAL A 369 1.18 52.61 -17.70
N LYS A 370 0.98 52.29 -18.98
CA LYS A 370 -0.07 52.92 -19.78
C LYS A 370 -1.48 52.52 -19.36
N GLU A 371 -1.72 51.19 -19.15
CA GLU A 371 -3.02 50.69 -18.72
C GLU A 371 -3.43 51.23 -17.32
N VAL A 372 -2.47 51.33 -16.39
CA VAL A 372 -2.71 51.93 -15.08
C VAL A 372 -2.99 53.44 -15.18
N LYS A 373 -2.30 54.16 -16.06
CA LYS A 373 -2.61 55.57 -16.31
C LYS A 373 -3.98 55.76 -16.93
N GLU A 374 -4.31 55.01 -17.97
CA GLU A 374 -5.61 55.08 -18.65
C GLU A 374 -6.79 54.73 -17.69
N SER A 375 -6.64 53.70 -16.86
CA SER A 375 -7.64 53.36 -15.86
C SER A 375 -7.75 54.40 -14.74
N THR A 376 -6.64 55.02 -14.35
CA THR A 376 -6.64 56.11 -13.37
C THR A 376 -7.27 57.39 -13.93
N ASP A 377 -7.04 57.69 -15.20
CA ASP A 377 -7.62 58.86 -15.87
C ASP A 377 -9.12 58.64 -16.15
N GLN A 378 -9.57 57.41 -16.46
CA GLN A 378 -10.98 57.08 -16.56
C GLN A 378 -11.71 57.19 -15.19
N LEU A 379 -11.07 56.74 -14.09
CA LEU A 379 -11.62 56.89 -12.75
C LEU A 379 -11.72 58.39 -12.34
N LYS A 380 -10.78 59.21 -12.72
CA LYS A 380 -10.84 60.65 -12.47
C LYS A 380 -11.92 61.36 -13.28
N GLN A 381 -12.22 60.86 -14.50
CA GLN A 381 -13.31 61.38 -15.32
C GLN A 381 -14.71 60.97 -14.82
N LEU A 382 -14.83 59.87 -14.07
CA LEU A 382 -16.07 59.44 -13.47
C LEU A 382 -16.36 60.08 -12.10
N THR A 383 -15.38 60.75 -11.51
CA THR A 383 -15.49 61.43 -10.20
C THR A 383 -15.63 62.95 -10.32
N HIS A 384 -15.65 63.50 -11.50
CA HIS A 384 -16.05 64.86 -11.85
C HIS A 384 -17.36 64.86 -12.62
#